data_c730504ec57c9a2622e167ba7158df43
#
_entry.id   c730504ec57c9a2622e167ba7158df43
#
_cell.length_a   1.000
_cell.length_b   1.000
_cell.length_c   1.000
_cell.angle_alpha   90.00
_cell.angle_beta   90.00
_cell.angle_gamma   90.00
#
_symmetry.space_group_name_H-M   'P 1'
#
loop_
_entity.id
_entity.type
_entity.pdbx_description
1 polymer ?
#
loop_
_entity_poly.entity_id
_entity_poly.type
_entity_poly.pdbx_seq_one_letter_code
_entity_poly.pdbx_strand_id
1 'polypeptide(L)' 'MSFAVYVDGEGYIGDVSAPTRELAVDFLVRQGYAEGTFELREVFE' A
#
# COMPACT_ATOMS: atom_id res chain seq x y z
N MET A 1 -5.73 -1.53 10.50
CA MET A 1 -4.49 -2.24 10.12
C MET A 1 -3.57 -1.28 9.39
N SER A 2 -2.29 -1.40 9.62
CA SER A 2 -1.30 -0.58 8.92
C SER A 2 -0.51 -1.43 7.94
N PHE A 3 -0.19 -0.85 6.80
CA PHE A 3 0.56 -1.54 5.75
C PHE A 3 1.73 -0.67 5.31
N ALA A 4 2.90 -1.27 5.19
CA ALA A 4 4.04 -0.62 4.56
C ALA A 4 3.91 -0.79 3.05
N VAL A 5 4.12 0.28 2.31
CA VAL A 5 3.91 0.31 0.86
C VAL A 5 5.26 0.32 0.15
N TYR A 6 5.47 -0.65 -0.73
CA TYR A 6 6.67 -0.75 -1.56
C TYR A 6 6.25 -0.67 -3.02
N VAL A 7 6.82 0.28 -3.74
CA VAL A 7 6.52 0.48 -5.16
C VAL A 7 7.67 -0.04 -6.01
N ASP A 8 7.35 -0.76 -7.07
CA ASP A 8 8.34 -1.29 -7.99
C ASP A 8 9.21 -0.16 -8.54
N GLY A 9 10.52 -0.32 -8.41
CA GLY A 9 11.49 0.66 -8.87
C GLY A 9 11.80 1.78 -7.87
N GLU A 10 10.96 1.99 -6.85
CA GLU A 10 11.16 3.06 -5.87
C GLU A 10 11.43 2.53 -4.46
N GLY A 11 10.95 1.33 -4.15
CA GLY A 11 11.08 0.75 -2.82
C GLY A 11 10.02 1.28 -1.85
N TYR A 12 10.36 1.34 -0.58
CA TYR A 12 9.43 1.79 0.46
C TYR A 12 9.11 3.27 0.30
N ILE A 13 7.83 3.59 0.25
CA ILE A 13 7.37 4.98 0.08
C ILE A 13 6.58 5.51 1.28
N GLY A 14 6.20 4.66 2.21
CA GLY A 14 5.45 5.08 3.40
C GLY A 14 4.46 4.03 3.83
N ASP A 15 3.63 4.39 4.82
CA ASP A 15 2.61 3.50 5.36
C ASP A 15 1.22 4.00 5.03
N VAL A 16 0.28 3.07 4.91
CA VAL A 16 -1.13 3.38 4.74
C VAL A 16 -1.90 2.64 5.82
N SER A 17 -2.90 3.29 6.40
CA SER A 17 -3.78 2.67 7.40
C SER A 17 -5.15 2.46 6.81
N ALA A 18 -5.66 1.24 6.89
CA ALA A 18 -6.99 0.90 6.37
C ALA A 18 -7.54 -0.30 7.14
N PRO A 19 -8.88 -0.47 7.18
CA PRO A 19 -9.49 -1.61 7.86
C PRO A 19 -9.16 -2.95 7.22
N THR A 20 -8.93 -2.97 5.90
CA THR A 20 -8.60 -4.19 5.15
C THR A 20 -7.54 -3.90 4.11
N ARG A 21 -6.89 -4.97 3.64
CA ARG A 21 -5.92 -4.87 2.55
C ARG A 21 -6.58 -4.32 1.27
N GLU A 22 -7.80 -4.76 0.98
CA GLU A 22 -8.51 -4.32 -0.22
C GLU A 22 -8.75 -2.81 -0.22
N LEU A 23 -9.11 -2.25 0.93
CA LEU A 23 -9.30 -0.81 1.05
C LEU A 23 -7.98 -0.05 0.94
N ALA A 24 -6.89 -0.63 1.43
CA ALA A 24 -5.56 -0.03 1.27
C ALA A 24 -5.16 0.00 -0.21
N VAL A 25 -5.41 -1.08 -0.94
CA VAL A 25 -5.15 -1.13 -2.38
C VAL A 25 -5.99 -0.08 -3.11
N ASP A 26 -7.27 0.01 -2.78
CA ASP A 26 -8.17 0.98 -3.39
C ASP A 26 -7.68 2.41 -3.18
N PHE A 27 -7.22 2.72 -1.98
CA PHE A 27 -6.66 4.03 -1.66
C PHE A 27 -5.48 4.35 -2.57
N LEU A 28 -4.55 3.41 -2.73
CA LEU A 28 -3.36 3.63 -3.55
C LEU A 28 -3.71 3.81 -5.03
N VAL A 29 -4.65 3.03 -5.53
CA VAL A 29 -5.12 3.17 -6.91
C VAL A 29 -5.70 4.56 -7.15
N ARG A 30 -6.45 5.08 -6.18
CA ARG A 30 -7.01 6.43 -6.25
C ARG A 30 -5.94 7.51 -6.23
N GLN A 31 -4.79 7.23 -5.61
CA GLN A 31 -3.66 8.15 -5.58
C GLN A 31 -2.87 8.13 -6.90
N GLY A 32 -3.19 7.24 -7.81
CA GLY A 32 -2.54 7.18 -9.11
C GLY A 32 -1.58 6.01 -9.31
N TYR A 33 -1.47 5.10 -8.34
CA TYR A 33 -0.61 3.92 -8.47
C TYR A 33 -1.39 2.82 -9.19
N ALA A 34 -0.81 2.28 -10.27
CA ALA A 34 -1.44 1.21 -11.00
C ALA A 34 -1.41 -0.08 -10.17
N GLU A 35 -2.52 -0.82 -10.18
CA GLU A 35 -2.60 -2.10 -9.50
C GLU A 35 -1.54 -3.06 -10.04
N GLY A 36 -0.86 -3.76 -9.13
CA GLY A 36 0.22 -4.68 -9.51
C GLY A 36 1.60 -4.04 -9.55
N THR A 37 1.70 -2.71 -9.36
CA THR A 37 2.98 -2.01 -9.34
C THR A 37 3.48 -1.72 -7.94
N PHE A 38 2.73 -2.10 -6.92
CA PHE A 38 3.11 -1.91 -5.53
C PHE A 38 2.81 -3.16 -4.71
N GLU A 39 3.48 -3.26 -3.56
CA GLU A 39 3.29 -4.34 -2.62
C GLU A 39 2.93 -3.76 -1.25
N LEU A 40 1.99 -4.38 -0.57
CA LEU A 40 1.61 -4.01 0.78
C LEU A 40 2.08 -5.08 1.75
N ARG A 41 2.78 -4.66 2.79
CA ARG A 41 3.20 -5.55 3.87
C ARG A 41 2.53 -5.12 5.15
N GLU A 42 1.81 -6.03 5.79
CA GLU A 42 1.14 -5.73 7.03
C GLU A 42 2.15 -5.43 8.13
N VAL A 43 1.93 -4.34 8.84
CA VAL A 43 2.79 -3.93 9.95
C VAL A 43 2.05 -4.20 11.25
N PHE A 44 2.69 -4.96 12.13
CA PHE A 44 2.14 -5.25 13.45
C PHE A 44 2.74 -4.27 14.45
N GLU A 45 1.87 -3.69 15.25
CA GLU A 45 2.28 -2.77 16.32
C GLU A 45 2.44 -3.50 17.65
#